data_993ebdd8d4f21eefee270039f54e9cb3
#
_entry.id   993ebdd8d4f21eefee270039f54e9cb3
#
_cell.length_a   1.000
_cell.length_b   1.000
_cell.length_c   1.000
_cell.angle_alpha   90.00
_cell.angle_beta   90.00
_cell.angle_gamma   90.00
#
_symmetry.space_group_name_H-M   'P 1'
#
loop_
_entity.id
_entity.type
_entity.pdbx_description
1 polymer ?
#
loop_
_entity_poly.entity_id
_entity_poly.type
_entity_poly.pdbx_seq_one_letter_code
_entity_poly.pdbx_strand_id
1 'polypeptide(L)'
;MSRLRTAAPTALACVFGLAGVLHVARPTFFDDLMPRVVPARLHRPLVYVSGAAELACAVGLVRRTRWASTASTALLLAVWPANLQMALDAGTGRHPGSMDSAAVAWARMPLQLPLLWAARQARPATR
;
A
#
# COMPACT_ATOMS: atom_id res chain seq x y z
N MET A 1 2.49 21.11 14.26
CA MET A 1 1.39 20.23 13.78
C MET A 1 0.93 20.53 12.36
N SER A 2 0.85 21.78 11.94
CA SER A 2 0.43 22.15 10.56
C SER A 2 1.35 21.59 9.46
N ARG A 3 2.66 21.67 9.62
CA ARG A 3 3.65 21.17 8.65
C ARG A 3 3.56 19.66 8.42
N LEU A 4 3.36 18.87 9.47
CA LEU A 4 3.18 17.43 9.37
C LEU A 4 1.90 17.07 8.58
N ARG A 5 0.80 17.76 8.86
CA ARG A 5 -0.47 17.53 8.13
C ARG A 5 -0.35 17.88 6.64
N THR A 6 0.44 18.87 6.30
CA THR A 6 0.67 19.28 4.91
C THR A 6 1.62 18.31 4.19
N ALA A 7 2.64 17.82 4.87
CA ALA A 7 3.64 16.92 4.31
C ALA A 7 3.17 15.46 4.20
N ALA A 8 2.28 15.01 5.10
CA ALA A 8 1.84 13.63 5.17
C ALA A 8 1.24 13.08 3.86
N PRO A 9 0.35 13.80 3.14
CA PRO A 9 -0.15 13.33 1.85
C PRO A 9 0.94 13.22 0.78
N THR A 10 1.93 14.10 0.80
CA THR A 10 3.05 14.04 -0.14
C THR A 10 3.95 12.83 0.17
N ALA A 11 4.22 12.57 1.44
CA ALA A 11 4.95 11.37 1.85
C ALA A 11 4.21 10.09 1.44
N LEU A 12 2.90 10.04 1.63
CA LEU A 12 2.07 8.92 1.17
C LEU A 12 2.10 8.77 -0.36
N ALA A 13 2.08 9.88 -1.10
CA ALA A 13 2.21 9.86 -2.55
C ALA A 13 3.55 9.27 -3.00
N CYS A 14 4.65 9.57 -2.31
CA CYS A 14 5.95 8.96 -2.58
C CYS A 14 5.93 7.44 -2.30
N VAL A 15 5.32 7.00 -1.20
CA VAL A 15 5.15 5.57 -0.88
C VAL A 15 4.36 4.86 -1.97
N PHE A 16 3.22 5.39 -2.36
CA PHE A 16 2.40 4.82 -3.42
C PHE A 16 3.08 4.86 -4.79
N GLY A 17 3.77 5.95 -5.11
CA GLY A 17 4.53 6.06 -6.35
C GLY A 17 5.60 4.98 -6.46
N LEU A 18 6.38 4.79 -5.40
CA LEU A 18 7.42 3.76 -5.35
C LEU A 18 6.80 2.35 -5.40
N ALA A 19 5.79 2.09 -4.58
CA ALA A 19 5.13 0.79 -4.55
C ALA A 19 4.48 0.46 -5.90
N GLY A 20 3.77 1.40 -6.50
CA GLY A 20 3.13 1.20 -7.81
C GLY A 20 4.12 0.93 -8.92
N VAL A 21 5.26 1.64 -8.96
CA VAL A 21 6.34 1.35 -9.92
C VAL A 21 6.90 -0.05 -9.70
N LEU A 22 7.14 -0.46 -8.44
CA LEU A 22 7.63 -1.80 -8.13
C LEU A 22 6.65 -2.89 -8.53
N HIS A 23 5.33 -2.69 -8.36
CA HIS A 23 4.30 -3.65 -8.80
C HIS A 23 4.36 -3.88 -10.32
N VAL A 24 4.64 -2.84 -11.09
CA VAL A 24 4.76 -2.95 -12.55
C VAL A 24 6.13 -3.51 -12.96
N ALA A 25 7.21 -3.03 -12.36
CA ALA A 25 8.57 -3.40 -12.74
C ALA A 25 9.02 -4.78 -12.22
N ARG A 26 8.51 -5.19 -11.06
CA ARG A 26 8.86 -6.45 -10.38
C ARG A 26 7.62 -7.20 -9.88
N PRO A 27 6.65 -7.52 -10.76
CA PRO A 27 5.37 -8.11 -10.34
C PRO A 27 5.53 -9.48 -9.67
N THR A 28 6.53 -10.27 -10.06
CA THR A 28 6.81 -11.57 -9.44
C THR A 28 7.09 -11.50 -7.94
N PHE A 29 7.68 -10.39 -7.48
CA PHE A 29 7.92 -10.17 -6.06
C PHE A 29 6.62 -10.14 -5.24
N PHE A 30 5.54 -9.64 -5.84
CA PHE A 30 4.25 -9.49 -5.17
C PHE A 30 3.34 -10.70 -5.33
N ASP A 31 3.57 -11.57 -6.30
CA ASP A 31 2.78 -12.78 -6.49
C ASP A 31 2.78 -13.65 -5.21
N ASP A 32 3.95 -13.77 -4.56
CA ASP A 32 4.13 -14.56 -3.34
C ASP A 32 3.53 -13.89 -2.08
N LEU A 33 3.19 -12.61 -2.17
CA LEU A 33 2.57 -11.85 -1.08
C LEU A 33 1.05 -11.87 -1.14
N MET A 34 0.46 -12.46 -2.18
CA MET A 34 -0.99 -12.56 -2.33
C MET A 34 -1.60 -13.46 -1.27
N PRO A 35 -2.78 -13.08 -0.69
CA PRO A 35 -3.51 -13.94 0.22
C PRO A 35 -3.87 -15.28 -0.43
N ARG A 36 -3.76 -16.37 0.34
CA ARG A 36 -4.02 -17.74 -0.15
C ARG A 36 -5.44 -17.96 -0.67
N VAL A 37 -6.39 -17.15 -0.21
CA VAL A 37 -7.79 -17.21 -0.67
C VAL A 37 -7.95 -16.72 -2.11
N VAL A 38 -6.96 -16.00 -2.65
CA VAL A 38 -6.97 -15.49 -4.02
C VAL A 38 -6.47 -16.59 -4.96
N PRO A 39 -7.26 -17.00 -5.97
CA PRO A 39 -6.83 -17.98 -6.97
C PRO A 39 -5.54 -17.51 -7.68
N ALA A 40 -4.60 -18.45 -7.87
CA ALA A 40 -3.27 -18.14 -8.46
C ALA A 40 -3.36 -17.43 -9.82
N ARG A 41 -4.37 -17.76 -10.64
CA ARG A 41 -4.63 -17.11 -11.94
C ARG A 41 -4.91 -15.60 -11.83
N LEU A 42 -5.32 -15.11 -10.65
CA LEU A 42 -5.64 -13.71 -10.39
C LEU A 42 -4.48 -12.95 -9.75
N HIS A 43 -3.42 -13.63 -9.28
CA HIS A 43 -2.30 -12.97 -8.61
C HIS A 43 -1.69 -11.88 -9.50
N ARG A 44 -1.25 -12.24 -10.70
CA ARG A 44 -0.60 -11.30 -11.62
C ARG A 44 -1.51 -10.15 -12.07
N PRO A 45 -2.77 -10.38 -12.49
CA PRO A 45 -3.70 -9.29 -12.77
C PRO A 45 -3.92 -8.36 -11.58
N LEU A 46 -4.07 -8.90 -10.37
CA LEU A 46 -4.28 -8.09 -9.17
C LEU A 46 -3.03 -7.28 -8.78
N VAL A 47 -1.83 -7.83 -8.97
CA VAL A 47 -0.57 -7.09 -8.77
C VAL A 47 -0.53 -5.87 -9.68
N TYR A 48 -0.86 -6.01 -10.96
CA TYR A 48 -0.89 -4.87 -11.89
C TYR A 48 -2.00 -3.88 -11.58
N VAL A 49 -3.20 -4.35 -11.23
CA VAL A 49 -4.32 -3.48 -10.83
C VAL A 49 -3.96 -2.70 -9.57
N SER A 50 -3.34 -3.35 -8.59
CA SER A 50 -2.86 -2.69 -7.36
C SER A 50 -1.83 -1.61 -7.68
N GLY A 51 -0.83 -1.93 -8.52
CA GLY A 51 0.17 -0.96 -8.95
C GLY A 51 -0.43 0.24 -9.68
N ALA A 52 -1.37 0.02 -10.60
CA ALA A 52 -2.08 1.09 -11.29
C ALA A 52 -2.90 1.96 -10.32
N ALA A 53 -3.58 1.35 -9.35
CA ALA A 53 -4.33 2.06 -8.32
C ALA A 53 -3.42 2.91 -7.42
N GLU A 54 -2.26 2.38 -7.03
CA GLU A 54 -1.25 3.10 -6.25
C GLU A 54 -0.71 4.31 -7.01
N LEU A 55 -0.36 4.15 -8.29
CA LEU A 55 0.10 5.26 -9.13
C LEU A 55 -0.99 6.32 -9.32
N ALA A 56 -2.23 5.91 -9.54
CA ALA A 56 -3.35 6.84 -9.64
C ALA A 56 -3.56 7.61 -8.32
N CYS A 57 -3.52 6.93 -7.18
CA CYS A 57 -3.60 7.56 -5.86
C CYS A 57 -2.43 8.53 -5.63
N ALA A 58 -1.21 8.16 -5.99
CA ALA A 58 -0.04 9.03 -5.88
C ALA A 58 -0.25 10.35 -6.64
N VAL A 59 -0.68 10.26 -7.91
CA VAL A 59 -1.00 11.45 -8.73
C VAL A 59 -2.14 12.26 -8.10
N GLY A 60 -3.20 11.59 -7.65
CA GLY A 60 -4.34 12.25 -7.01
C GLY A 60 -3.97 12.99 -5.73
N LEU A 61 -3.08 12.42 -4.91
CA LEU A 61 -2.57 13.04 -3.69
C LEU A 61 -1.72 14.28 -3.98
N VAL A 62 -0.82 14.20 -4.97
CA VAL A 62 0.02 15.32 -5.41
C VAL A 62 -0.85 16.46 -5.95
N ARG A 63 -1.86 16.13 -6.77
CA ARG A 63 -2.80 17.09 -7.35
C ARG A 63 -3.88 17.56 -6.38
N ARG A 64 -3.94 17.01 -5.17
CA ARG A 64 -4.94 17.31 -4.14
C ARG A 64 -6.38 17.16 -4.64
N THR A 65 -6.64 16.13 -5.42
CA THR A 65 -7.97 15.83 -5.95
C THR A 65 -8.92 15.37 -4.84
N ARG A 66 -10.23 15.64 -5.01
CA ARG A 66 -11.24 15.31 -3.98
C ARG A 66 -11.34 13.82 -3.69
N TRP A 67 -11.12 12.97 -4.69
CA TRP A 67 -11.23 11.52 -4.56
C TRP A 67 -9.99 10.87 -3.93
N ALA A 68 -8.82 11.54 -3.94
CA ALA A 68 -7.54 10.94 -3.54
C ALA A 68 -7.53 10.42 -2.10
N SER A 69 -8.11 11.16 -1.16
CA SER A 69 -8.20 10.73 0.25
C SER A 69 -9.01 9.44 0.40
N THR A 70 -10.18 9.37 -0.22
CA THR A 70 -11.06 8.20 -0.12
C THR A 70 -10.46 6.99 -0.84
N ALA A 71 -9.96 7.19 -2.06
CA ALA A 71 -9.32 6.13 -2.83
C ALA A 71 -8.08 5.57 -2.14
N SER A 72 -7.22 6.45 -1.59
CA SER A 72 -6.03 6.03 -0.84
C SER A 72 -6.40 5.26 0.43
N THR A 73 -7.42 5.69 1.16
CA THR A 73 -7.92 4.98 2.34
C THR A 73 -8.45 3.60 1.95
N ALA A 74 -9.26 3.52 0.92
CA ALA A 74 -9.81 2.24 0.43
C ALA A 74 -8.70 1.29 -0.03
N LEU A 75 -7.71 1.79 -0.76
CA LEU A 75 -6.57 0.99 -1.22
C LEU A 75 -5.74 0.45 -0.05
N LEU A 76 -5.43 1.29 0.94
CA LEU A 76 -4.70 0.86 2.15
C LEU A 76 -5.46 -0.25 2.90
N LEU A 77 -6.78 -0.11 3.03
CA LEU A 77 -7.60 -1.14 3.67
C LEU A 77 -7.66 -2.43 2.82
N ALA A 78 -7.69 -2.31 1.50
CA ALA A 78 -7.73 -3.46 0.60
C ALA A 78 -6.43 -4.28 0.61
N VAL A 79 -5.27 -3.66 0.81
CA VAL A 79 -3.98 -4.36 0.88
C VAL A 79 -3.66 -4.89 2.29
N TRP A 80 -4.40 -4.51 3.30
CA TRP A 80 -4.15 -4.96 4.68
C TRP A 80 -4.25 -6.48 4.87
N PRO A 81 -5.22 -7.21 4.26
CA PRO A 81 -5.24 -8.67 4.31
C PRO A 81 -3.97 -9.34 3.77
N ALA A 82 -3.35 -8.79 2.72
CA ALA A 82 -2.08 -9.29 2.19
C ALA A 82 -0.94 -9.09 3.20
N ASN A 83 -0.88 -7.94 3.86
CA ASN A 83 0.08 -7.69 4.94
C ASN A 83 -0.13 -8.64 6.13
N LEU A 84 -1.38 -8.91 6.50
CA LEU A 84 -1.69 -9.88 7.56
C LEU A 84 -1.24 -11.29 7.16
N GLN A 85 -1.55 -11.73 5.95
CA GLN A 85 -1.13 -13.04 5.45
C GLN A 85 0.39 -13.17 5.48
N MET A 86 1.12 -12.14 5.04
CA MET A 86 2.58 -12.10 5.10
C MET A 86 3.09 -12.22 6.55
N ALA A 87 2.45 -11.54 7.50
CA ALA A 87 2.82 -11.62 8.91
C ALA A 87 2.59 -13.02 9.50
N LEU A 88 1.51 -13.69 9.10
CA LEU A 88 1.21 -15.06 9.52
C LEU A 88 2.14 -16.10 8.91
N ASP A 89 2.64 -15.84 7.69
CA ASP A 89 3.57 -16.73 6.97
C ASP A 89 5.05 -16.46 7.30
N ALA A 90 5.35 -15.44 8.10
CA ALA A 90 6.73 -15.05 8.40
C ALA A 90 7.52 -16.17 9.09
N GLY A 91 8.75 -16.40 8.64
CA GLY A 91 9.63 -17.45 9.16
C GLY A 91 9.36 -18.84 8.55
N THR A 92 8.46 -18.96 7.58
CA THR A 92 8.15 -20.25 6.93
C THR A 92 8.98 -20.49 5.65
N GLY A 93 9.84 -19.55 5.26
CA GLY A 93 10.60 -19.61 4.00
C GLY A 93 9.76 -19.30 2.76
N ARG A 94 8.54 -18.81 2.94
CA ARG A 94 7.59 -18.56 1.86
C ARG A 94 7.86 -17.27 1.10
N HIS A 95 8.44 -16.29 1.80
CA HIS A 95 8.73 -14.98 1.24
C HIS A 95 10.23 -14.77 1.03
N PRO A 96 10.64 -14.00 0.02
CA PRO A 96 12.06 -13.79 -0.27
C PRO A 96 12.73 -12.87 0.76
N GLY A 97 13.92 -13.26 1.20
CA GLY A 97 14.83 -12.43 1.98
C GLY A 97 14.21 -11.88 3.27
N SER A 98 14.35 -10.57 3.48
CA SER A 98 13.86 -9.88 4.68
C SER A 98 12.32 -9.89 4.82
N MET A 99 11.59 -10.17 3.75
CA MET A 99 10.12 -10.25 3.78
C MET A 99 9.63 -11.47 4.57
N ASP A 100 10.47 -12.51 4.73
CA ASP A 100 10.16 -13.65 5.60
C ASP A 100 10.52 -13.41 7.08
N SER A 101 11.09 -12.26 7.40
CA SER A 101 11.39 -11.87 8.78
C SER A 101 10.10 -11.50 9.52
N ALA A 102 9.87 -12.16 10.67
CA ALA A 102 8.74 -11.85 11.54
C ALA A 102 8.73 -10.38 11.97
N ALA A 103 9.91 -9.82 12.29
CA ALA A 103 10.03 -8.42 12.70
C ALA A 103 9.55 -7.46 11.60
N VAL A 104 9.96 -7.69 10.35
CA VAL A 104 9.55 -6.87 9.19
C VAL A 104 8.06 -7.05 8.92
N ALA A 105 7.59 -8.30 8.87
CA ALA A 105 6.21 -8.61 8.54
C ALA A 105 5.21 -8.04 9.56
N TRP A 106 5.48 -8.23 10.85
CA TRP A 106 4.62 -7.69 11.91
C TRP A 106 4.72 -6.17 12.07
N ALA A 107 5.89 -5.57 11.82
CA ALA A 107 6.03 -4.10 11.83
C ALA A 107 5.16 -3.42 10.76
N ARG A 108 4.89 -4.08 9.64
CA ARG A 108 4.02 -3.54 8.57
C ARG A 108 2.57 -3.39 9.00
N MET A 109 2.12 -4.15 9.97
CA MET A 109 0.73 -4.07 10.46
C MET A 109 0.42 -2.72 11.12
N PRO A 110 1.16 -2.26 12.16
CA PRO A 110 0.92 -0.95 12.75
C PRO A 110 1.30 0.23 11.85
N LEU A 111 2.23 0.04 10.89
CA LEU A 111 2.59 1.09 9.92
C LEU A 111 1.41 1.51 9.04
N GLN A 112 0.40 0.68 8.91
CA GLN A 112 -0.84 1.01 8.21
C GLN A 112 -1.58 2.20 8.84
N LEU A 113 -1.49 2.37 10.16
CA LEU A 113 -2.18 3.45 10.89
C LEU A 113 -1.69 4.85 10.50
N PRO A 114 -0.37 5.15 10.50
CA PRO A 114 0.11 6.45 10.03
C PRO A 114 -0.16 6.69 8.53
N LEU A 115 -0.18 5.64 7.70
CA LEU A 115 -0.53 5.78 6.29
C LEU A 115 -2.01 6.14 6.11
N LEU A 116 -2.92 5.50 6.86
CA LEU A 116 -4.34 5.84 6.89
C LEU A 116 -4.57 7.26 7.40
N TRP A 117 -3.83 7.67 8.43
CA TRP A 117 -3.88 9.04 8.92
C TRP A 117 -3.42 10.03 7.83
N ALA A 118 -2.32 9.75 7.13
CA ALA A 118 -1.81 10.58 6.03
C ALA A 118 -2.83 10.72 4.89
N ALA A 119 -3.50 9.63 4.50
CA ALA A 119 -4.56 9.64 3.50
C ALA A 119 -5.71 10.57 3.89
N ARG A 120 -6.07 10.60 5.18
CA ARG A 120 -7.13 11.50 5.69
C ARG A 120 -6.73 12.98 5.67
N GLN A 121 -5.44 13.29 5.77
CA GLN A 121 -4.96 14.68 5.68
C GLN A 121 -5.08 15.25 4.25
N ALA A 122 -5.23 14.40 3.24
CA ALA A 122 -5.38 14.80 1.84
C ALA A 122 -6.77 15.37 1.49
N ARG A 123 -7.71 15.39 2.44
CA ARG A 123 -9.04 15.97 2.19
C ARG A 123 -8.90 17.47 1.89
N PRO A 124 -9.54 17.98 0.81
CA PRO A 124 -9.63 19.41 0.57
C PRO A 124 -10.25 20.08 1.79
N ALA A 125 -9.72 21.25 2.16
CA ALA A 125 -10.39 22.07 3.16
C ALA A 125 -11.83 22.35 2.67
N THR A 126 -12.82 22.00 3.49
CA THR A 126 -14.20 22.42 3.24
C THR A 126 -14.24 23.95 3.29
N ARG A 127 -14.55 24.56 2.16
CA ARG A 127 -14.88 25.98 2.11
C ARG A 127 -16.23 26.22 2.73
#